data_a5cabf82d6a47c65076ecc889447debd
#
_entry.id   a5cabf82d6a47c65076ecc889447debd
#
_cell.length_a   1.000
_cell.length_b   1.000
_cell.length_c   1.000
_cell.angle_alpha   90.00
_cell.angle_beta   90.00
_cell.angle_gamma   90.00
#
_symmetry.space_group_name_H-M   'P 1'
#
loop_
_entity.id
_entity.type
_entity.pdbx_description
1 polymer ?
#
loop_
_entity_poly.entity_id
_entity_poly.type
_entity_poly.pdbx_seq_one_letter_code
_entity_poly.pdbx_strand_id
1 'polypeptide(L)'
;MSEESFDYVVGENTKGNMFLTQLVANQMICQEPLDGRKGVIVNVSSCSAAVSSTNRGEYCVSKAGVSMLTTLYADRLAREGILVNEVRPGVIATDMTSTVQGKYDSLIEQGAFPIARWGTPEDVAGVVSALCSNKFTYTTGNYIDVDGGFAEYVRVSEKMAFRLPPAMPREIAAFAEPRACVINATRKLR
;
A
#
# COMPACT_ATOMS: atom_id res chain seq x y z
N MET A 1 1.23 20.21 -16.58
CA MET A 1 1.02 18.84 -17.11
C MET A 1 0.60 18.95 -18.56
N SER A 2 1.28 18.26 -19.46
CA SER A 2 0.89 18.14 -20.88
C SER A 2 0.32 16.73 -21.14
N GLU A 3 -0.40 16.56 -22.24
CA GLU A 3 -0.92 15.25 -22.67
C GLU A 3 0.23 14.26 -22.92
N GLU A 4 1.32 14.70 -23.55
CA GLU A 4 2.52 13.91 -23.75
C GLU A 4 3.14 13.40 -22.43
N SER A 5 3.23 14.26 -21.41
CA SER A 5 3.71 13.88 -20.08
C SER A 5 2.78 12.84 -19.42
N PHE A 6 1.47 13.03 -19.57
CA PHE A 6 0.47 12.09 -19.07
C PHE A 6 0.60 10.72 -19.73
N ASP A 7 0.66 10.68 -21.07
CA ASP A 7 0.77 9.45 -21.84
C ASP A 7 2.07 8.70 -21.51
N TYR A 8 3.18 9.42 -21.38
CA TYR A 8 4.44 8.84 -20.98
C TYR A 8 4.35 8.20 -19.59
N VAL A 9 3.93 8.95 -18.57
CA VAL A 9 3.91 8.46 -17.17
C VAL A 9 2.91 7.32 -16.97
N VAL A 10 1.72 7.42 -17.57
CA VAL A 10 0.70 6.35 -17.49
C VAL A 10 1.14 5.15 -18.33
N GLY A 11 1.77 5.40 -19.48
CA GLY A 11 2.36 4.36 -20.35
C GLY A 11 3.37 3.52 -19.61
N GLU A 12 4.33 4.16 -18.95
CA GLU A 12 5.39 3.46 -18.21
C GLU A 12 4.83 2.79 -16.94
N ASN A 13 4.20 3.55 -16.07
CA ASN A 13 3.82 3.07 -14.75
C ASN A 13 2.63 2.10 -14.76
N THR A 14 1.60 2.37 -15.55
CA THR A 14 0.34 1.60 -15.49
C THR A 14 0.29 0.57 -16.62
N LYS A 15 0.41 1.01 -17.87
CA LYS A 15 0.33 0.11 -19.02
C LYS A 15 1.48 -0.90 -19.04
N GLY A 16 2.72 -0.43 -18.81
CA GLY A 16 3.90 -1.31 -18.72
C GLY A 16 3.73 -2.35 -17.61
N ASN A 17 3.33 -1.93 -16.41
CA ASN A 17 3.08 -2.83 -15.29
C ASN A 17 1.99 -3.86 -15.61
N MET A 18 0.88 -3.43 -16.21
CA MET A 18 -0.24 -4.31 -16.57
C MET A 18 0.21 -5.46 -17.47
N PHE A 19 0.88 -5.15 -18.58
CA PHE A 19 1.26 -6.18 -19.55
C PHE A 19 2.45 -7.03 -19.09
N LEU A 20 3.39 -6.45 -18.35
CA LEU A 20 4.46 -7.22 -17.71
C LEU A 20 3.87 -8.22 -16.71
N THR A 21 2.96 -7.77 -15.85
CA THR A 21 2.28 -8.65 -14.88
C THR A 21 1.51 -9.76 -15.60
N GLN A 22 0.84 -9.47 -16.70
CA GLN A 22 0.14 -10.48 -17.50
C GLN A 22 1.09 -11.56 -18.03
N LEU A 23 2.23 -11.16 -18.59
CA LEU A 23 3.23 -12.11 -19.12
C LEU A 23 3.81 -12.98 -18.01
N VAL A 24 4.19 -12.38 -16.88
CA VAL A 24 4.72 -13.08 -15.71
C VAL A 24 3.69 -14.02 -15.12
N ALA A 25 2.43 -13.57 -14.98
CA ALA A 25 1.35 -14.40 -14.47
C ALA A 25 1.08 -15.63 -15.35
N ASN A 26 1.08 -15.46 -16.67
CA ASN A 26 0.94 -16.59 -17.60
C ASN A 26 2.05 -17.63 -17.42
N GLN A 27 3.29 -17.17 -17.23
CA GLN A 27 4.42 -18.06 -16.94
C GLN A 27 4.23 -18.77 -15.58
N MET A 28 3.84 -18.05 -14.53
CA MET A 28 3.62 -18.61 -13.19
C MET A 28 2.49 -19.65 -13.16
N ILE A 29 1.42 -19.45 -13.93
CA ILE A 29 0.29 -20.39 -14.02
C ILE A 29 0.78 -21.76 -14.56
N CYS A 30 1.75 -21.76 -15.47
CA CYS A 30 2.29 -22.98 -16.05
C CYS A 30 3.35 -23.68 -15.18
N GLN A 31 3.76 -23.07 -14.06
CA GLN A 31 4.78 -23.65 -13.17
C GLN A 31 4.17 -24.60 -12.15
N GLU A 32 4.98 -25.57 -11.72
CA GLU A 32 4.64 -26.36 -10.54
C GLU A 32 4.71 -25.51 -9.28
N PRO A 33 3.81 -25.75 -8.32
CA PRO A 33 3.84 -25.01 -7.04
C PRO A 33 5.14 -25.27 -6.28
N LEU A 34 5.73 -24.19 -5.73
CA LEU A 34 6.81 -24.25 -4.76
C LEU A 34 6.27 -23.80 -3.40
N ASP A 35 6.44 -24.61 -2.36
CA ASP A 35 5.93 -24.34 -1.01
C ASP A 35 4.41 -24.04 -0.98
N GLY A 36 3.64 -24.74 -1.81
CA GLY A 36 2.18 -24.64 -1.85
C GLY A 36 1.61 -23.48 -2.67
N ARG A 37 2.45 -22.73 -3.40
CA ARG A 37 2.03 -21.64 -4.29
C ARG A 37 2.84 -21.58 -5.57
N LYS A 38 2.26 -21.03 -6.63
CA LYS A 38 2.94 -20.85 -7.93
C LYS A 38 3.72 -19.56 -8.03
N GLY A 39 3.43 -18.56 -7.20
CA GLY A 39 4.18 -17.33 -7.20
C GLY A 39 3.65 -16.25 -6.26
N VAL A 40 4.43 -15.20 -6.15
CA VAL A 40 4.06 -13.94 -5.48
C VAL A 40 4.43 -12.79 -6.41
N ILE A 41 3.51 -11.87 -6.58
CA ILE A 41 3.71 -10.61 -7.30
C ILE A 41 3.57 -9.48 -6.28
N VAL A 42 4.55 -8.60 -6.23
CA VAL A 42 4.50 -7.41 -5.38
C VAL A 42 4.62 -6.18 -6.28
N ASN A 43 3.55 -5.44 -6.41
CA ASN A 43 3.54 -4.17 -7.13
C ASN A 43 4.09 -3.06 -6.23
N VAL A 44 4.98 -2.24 -6.78
CA VAL A 44 5.49 -1.04 -6.12
C VAL A 44 4.75 0.17 -6.67
N SER A 45 3.78 0.67 -5.91
CA SER A 45 3.06 1.89 -6.27
C SER A 45 3.64 3.12 -5.56
N SER A 46 2.85 3.81 -4.77
CA SER A 46 3.26 4.98 -3.96
C SER A 46 2.12 5.34 -3.01
N CYS A 47 2.41 6.04 -1.92
CA CYS A 47 1.40 6.74 -1.14
C CYS A 47 0.55 7.68 -2.02
N SER A 48 1.10 8.20 -3.12
CA SER A 48 0.39 9.01 -4.12
C SER A 48 -0.72 8.26 -4.86
N ALA A 49 -0.86 6.95 -4.69
CA ALA A 49 -2.03 6.21 -5.17
C ALA A 49 -3.33 6.60 -4.43
N ALA A 50 -3.21 7.08 -3.20
CA ALA A 50 -4.33 7.46 -2.33
C ALA A 50 -4.25 8.92 -1.84
N VAL A 51 -3.05 9.51 -1.83
CA VAL A 51 -2.80 10.88 -1.36
C VAL A 51 -2.62 11.82 -2.53
N SER A 52 -3.33 12.95 -2.51
CA SER A 52 -3.27 13.96 -3.57
C SER A 52 -1.94 14.70 -3.61
N SER A 53 -1.40 14.86 -4.82
CA SER A 53 -0.28 15.75 -5.11
C SER A 53 -0.58 16.53 -6.38
N THR A 54 -1.09 17.76 -6.24
CA THR A 54 -1.61 18.58 -7.35
C THR A 54 -0.56 18.91 -8.41
N ASN A 55 0.73 18.92 -8.05
CA ASN A 55 1.82 19.18 -8.98
C ASN A 55 2.31 17.93 -9.75
N ARG A 56 1.73 16.76 -9.48
CA ARG A 56 2.10 15.47 -10.06
C ARG A 56 0.85 14.63 -10.34
N GLY A 57 -0.14 15.24 -10.97
CA GLY A 57 -1.45 14.60 -11.20
C GLY A 57 -1.34 13.31 -12.01
N GLU A 58 -0.56 13.32 -13.10
CA GLU A 58 -0.28 12.14 -13.93
C GLU A 58 0.37 10.99 -13.15
N TYR A 59 1.28 11.32 -12.24
CA TYR A 59 1.89 10.33 -11.36
C TYR A 59 0.87 9.73 -10.38
N CYS A 60 0.05 10.55 -9.75
CA CYS A 60 -1.01 10.06 -8.85
C CYS A 60 -1.97 9.14 -9.58
N VAL A 61 -2.43 9.53 -10.79
CA VAL A 61 -3.31 8.71 -11.63
C VAL A 61 -2.63 7.39 -12.00
N SER A 62 -1.36 7.44 -12.41
CA SER A 62 -0.63 6.23 -12.77
C SER A 62 -0.47 5.26 -11.59
N LYS A 63 -0.16 5.76 -10.40
CA LYS A 63 0.01 4.94 -9.20
C LYS A 63 -1.32 4.41 -8.64
N ALA A 64 -2.41 5.17 -8.76
CA ALA A 64 -3.76 4.66 -8.51
C ALA A 64 -4.13 3.53 -9.49
N GLY A 65 -3.71 3.64 -10.76
CA GLY A 65 -3.82 2.58 -11.75
C GLY A 65 -3.09 1.30 -11.33
N VAL A 66 -1.84 1.40 -10.86
CA VAL A 66 -1.07 0.25 -10.33
C VAL A 66 -1.78 -0.38 -9.14
N SER A 67 -2.36 0.43 -8.25
CA SER A 67 -3.13 -0.08 -7.11
C SER A 67 -4.37 -0.87 -7.57
N MET A 68 -5.09 -0.39 -8.57
CA MET A 68 -6.22 -1.14 -9.16
C MET A 68 -5.76 -2.42 -9.85
N LEU A 69 -4.60 -2.42 -10.53
CA LEU A 69 -4.02 -3.63 -11.12
C LEU A 69 -3.74 -4.68 -10.05
N THR A 70 -3.25 -4.28 -8.88
CA THR A 70 -3.06 -5.21 -7.74
C THR A 70 -4.36 -5.91 -7.38
N THR A 71 -5.46 -5.16 -7.25
CA THR A 71 -6.78 -5.71 -6.94
C THR A 71 -7.26 -6.68 -8.01
N LEU A 72 -7.19 -6.29 -9.29
CA LEU A 72 -7.65 -7.09 -10.42
C LEU A 72 -6.87 -8.39 -10.55
N TYR A 73 -5.53 -8.33 -10.46
CA TYR A 73 -4.70 -9.52 -10.56
C TYR A 73 -4.81 -10.41 -9.32
N ALA A 74 -4.99 -9.85 -8.13
CA ALA A 74 -5.23 -10.62 -6.92
C ALA A 74 -6.51 -11.47 -7.03
N ASP A 75 -7.60 -10.86 -7.48
CA ASP A 75 -8.87 -11.56 -7.70
C ASP A 75 -8.73 -12.67 -8.76
N ARG A 76 -8.13 -12.33 -9.90
CA ARG A 76 -7.98 -13.27 -11.02
C ARG A 76 -7.03 -14.45 -10.71
N LEU A 77 -5.94 -14.20 -9.98
CA LEU A 77 -4.84 -15.15 -9.84
C LEU A 77 -4.87 -15.95 -8.54
N ALA A 78 -5.73 -15.60 -7.58
CA ALA A 78 -5.82 -16.30 -6.30
C ALA A 78 -6.10 -17.81 -6.48
N ARG A 79 -6.99 -18.17 -7.40
CA ARG A 79 -7.34 -19.59 -7.69
C ARG A 79 -6.22 -20.35 -8.40
N GLU A 80 -5.29 -19.63 -8.98
CA GLU A 80 -4.08 -20.21 -9.61
C GLU A 80 -2.95 -20.44 -8.61
N GLY A 81 -3.15 -20.09 -7.34
CA GLY A 81 -2.11 -20.18 -6.32
C GLY A 81 -1.03 -19.09 -6.43
N ILE A 82 -1.38 -17.93 -6.97
CA ILE A 82 -0.50 -16.76 -7.08
C ILE A 82 -1.06 -15.64 -6.20
N LEU A 83 -0.23 -15.12 -5.29
CA LEU A 83 -0.58 -14.00 -4.42
C LEU A 83 -0.11 -12.69 -5.05
N VAL A 84 -0.95 -11.67 -5.03
CA VAL A 84 -0.62 -10.36 -5.57
C VAL A 84 -0.87 -9.31 -4.50
N ASN A 85 0.18 -8.60 -4.10
CA ASN A 85 0.10 -7.55 -3.08
C ASN A 85 0.83 -6.29 -3.57
N GLU A 86 0.71 -5.22 -2.81
CA GLU A 86 1.26 -3.91 -3.14
C GLU A 86 2.04 -3.34 -1.98
N VAL A 87 3.12 -2.64 -2.27
CA VAL A 87 3.79 -1.73 -1.34
C VAL A 87 3.63 -0.29 -1.83
N ARG A 88 3.36 0.61 -0.91
CA ARG A 88 3.18 2.05 -1.18
C ARG A 88 4.27 2.84 -0.47
N PRO A 89 5.44 3.03 -1.10
CA PRO A 89 6.48 3.87 -0.52
C PRO A 89 6.02 5.32 -0.39
N GLY A 90 6.40 5.96 0.71
CA GLY A 90 6.27 7.40 0.92
C GLY A 90 7.51 8.16 0.47
N VAL A 91 8.11 8.90 1.41
CA VAL A 91 9.32 9.69 1.17
C VAL A 91 10.56 8.84 1.44
N ILE A 92 11.14 8.30 0.37
CA ILE A 92 12.32 7.43 0.42
C ILE A 92 13.53 8.19 -0.11
N ALA A 93 14.65 8.11 0.60
CA ALA A 93 15.91 8.72 0.18
C ALA A 93 16.48 7.95 -1.02
N THR A 94 16.44 8.57 -2.18
CA THR A 94 16.96 8.05 -3.46
C THR A 94 17.51 9.22 -4.28
N ASP A 95 18.24 8.94 -5.35
CA ASP A 95 18.73 9.97 -6.27
C ASP A 95 17.57 10.81 -6.84
N MET A 96 16.42 10.20 -7.09
CA MET A 96 15.23 10.90 -7.59
C MET A 96 14.65 11.91 -6.61
N THR A 97 14.82 11.73 -5.31
CA THR A 97 14.26 12.59 -4.27
C THR A 97 15.25 13.67 -3.79
N SER A 98 16.50 13.62 -4.25
CA SER A 98 17.55 14.59 -3.87
C SER A 98 17.17 16.05 -4.18
N THR A 99 16.47 16.29 -5.29
CA THR A 99 16.03 17.63 -5.72
C THR A 99 14.96 18.26 -4.82
N VAL A 100 14.28 17.47 -4.01
CA VAL A 100 13.19 17.90 -3.10
C VAL A 100 13.56 17.71 -1.63
N GLN A 101 14.83 17.41 -1.35
CA GLN A 101 15.31 17.07 -0.01
C GLN A 101 14.97 18.14 1.02
N GLY A 102 15.31 19.41 0.78
CA GLY A 102 15.07 20.48 1.73
C GLY A 102 13.61 20.69 2.12
N LYS A 103 12.68 20.40 1.19
CA LYS A 103 11.24 20.43 1.49
C LYS A 103 10.86 19.37 2.52
N TYR A 104 11.32 18.15 2.32
CA TYR A 104 10.96 17.04 3.20
C TYR A 104 11.71 17.06 4.52
N ASP A 105 12.95 17.56 4.54
CA ASP A 105 13.69 17.81 5.78
C ASP A 105 12.90 18.75 6.70
N SER A 106 12.39 19.85 6.15
CA SER A 106 11.54 20.78 6.91
C SER A 106 10.25 20.15 7.43
N LEU A 107 9.61 19.28 6.64
CA LEU A 107 8.41 18.55 7.07
C LEU A 107 8.71 17.54 8.18
N ILE A 108 9.85 16.86 8.11
CA ILE A 108 10.30 15.93 9.15
C ILE A 108 10.57 16.67 10.44
N GLU A 109 11.28 17.80 10.38
CA GLU A 109 11.56 18.67 11.55
C GLU A 109 10.30 19.23 12.18
N GLN A 110 9.27 19.52 11.38
CA GLN A 110 7.96 20.01 11.85
C GLN A 110 7.08 18.88 12.41
N GLY A 111 7.54 17.63 12.38
CA GLY A 111 6.80 16.48 12.92
C GLY A 111 5.65 15.99 12.04
N ALA A 112 5.69 16.27 10.73
CA ALA A 112 4.68 15.78 9.78
C ALA A 112 4.73 14.25 9.60
N PHE A 113 5.82 13.61 10.00
CA PHE A 113 6.00 12.16 9.95
C PHE A 113 6.10 11.59 11.37
N PRO A 114 5.24 10.64 11.77
CA PRO A 114 5.36 9.93 13.05
C PRO A 114 6.73 9.27 13.23
N ILE A 115 7.26 8.63 12.16
CA ILE A 115 8.66 8.19 12.14
C ILE A 115 9.49 9.32 11.54
N ALA A 116 10.09 10.14 12.40
CA ALA A 116 10.74 11.42 12.04
C ALA A 116 12.09 11.21 11.34
N ARG A 117 12.07 10.53 10.18
CA ARG A 117 13.22 10.36 9.29
C ARG A 117 12.79 10.09 7.87
N TRP A 118 13.70 10.21 6.95
CA TRP A 118 13.56 9.64 5.62
C TRP A 118 13.43 8.11 5.71
N GLY A 119 12.58 7.54 4.88
CA GLY A 119 12.63 6.11 4.59
C GLY A 119 13.86 5.80 3.74
N THR A 120 14.29 4.55 3.77
CA THR A 120 15.40 4.05 2.95
C THR A 120 14.91 2.97 1.98
N PRO A 121 15.66 2.68 0.91
CA PRO A 121 15.34 1.54 0.04
C PRO A 121 15.21 0.22 0.83
N GLU A 122 16.00 0.04 1.89
CA GLU A 122 15.98 -1.12 2.76
C GLU A 122 14.66 -1.26 3.54
N ASP A 123 14.04 -0.13 3.95
CA ASP A 123 12.72 -0.15 4.58
C ASP A 123 11.68 -0.76 3.62
N VAL A 124 11.73 -0.39 2.34
CA VAL A 124 10.83 -0.94 1.32
C VAL A 124 11.17 -2.39 1.01
N ALA A 125 12.46 -2.71 0.83
CA ALA A 125 12.95 -4.06 0.53
C ALA A 125 12.59 -5.05 1.63
N GLY A 126 12.62 -4.63 2.90
CA GLY A 126 12.21 -5.44 4.04
C GLY A 126 10.75 -5.89 3.94
N VAL A 127 9.85 -4.99 3.57
CA VAL A 127 8.42 -5.31 3.38
C VAL A 127 8.22 -6.21 2.16
N VAL A 128 8.87 -5.92 1.04
CA VAL A 128 8.80 -6.77 -0.16
C VAL A 128 9.29 -8.17 0.14
N SER A 129 10.44 -8.32 0.82
CA SER A 129 10.99 -9.61 1.24
C SER A 129 10.03 -10.37 2.17
N ALA A 130 9.38 -9.68 3.10
CA ALA A 130 8.38 -10.28 3.98
C ALA A 130 7.17 -10.81 3.19
N LEU A 131 6.63 -10.03 2.23
CA LEU A 131 5.53 -10.45 1.36
C LEU A 131 5.89 -11.63 0.46
N CYS A 132 7.13 -11.69 -0.01
CA CYS A 132 7.64 -12.82 -0.80
C CYS A 132 7.95 -14.07 0.04
N SER A 133 8.01 -13.94 1.36
CA SER A 133 8.26 -15.07 2.26
C SER A 133 7.01 -15.95 2.44
N ASN A 134 7.18 -17.14 3.04
CA ASN A 134 6.05 -18.03 3.34
C ASN A 134 5.26 -17.62 4.60
N LYS A 135 5.40 -16.37 5.08
CA LYS A 135 4.67 -15.86 6.26
C LYS A 135 3.29 -15.29 5.91
N PHE A 136 3.09 -14.86 4.67
CA PHE A 136 1.84 -14.26 4.20
C PHE A 136 1.13 -15.18 3.20
N THR A 137 0.65 -16.33 3.69
CA THR A 137 0.03 -17.36 2.83
C THR A 137 -1.47 -17.15 2.59
N TYR A 138 -2.12 -16.27 3.38
CA TYR A 138 -3.55 -15.98 3.30
C TYR A 138 -3.82 -14.48 3.11
N THR A 139 -2.94 -13.83 2.31
CA THR A 139 -2.98 -12.37 2.09
C THR A 139 -2.77 -12.08 0.60
N THR A 140 -3.79 -11.57 -0.06
CA THR A 140 -3.73 -11.13 -1.46
C THR A 140 -4.63 -9.92 -1.67
N GLY A 141 -4.33 -9.05 -2.64
CA GLY A 141 -5.08 -7.84 -2.93
C GLY A 141 -4.87 -6.70 -1.91
N ASN A 142 -3.95 -6.85 -0.97
CA ASN A 142 -3.66 -5.87 0.05
C ASN A 142 -2.49 -4.97 -0.33
N TYR A 143 -2.44 -3.81 0.31
CA TYR A 143 -1.30 -2.89 0.25
C TYR A 143 -0.70 -2.68 1.64
N ILE A 144 0.58 -2.36 1.66
CA ILE A 144 1.32 -1.95 2.86
C ILE A 144 1.96 -0.59 2.57
N ASP A 145 1.58 0.40 3.37
CA ASP A 145 2.22 1.72 3.33
C ASP A 145 3.60 1.64 4.01
N VAL A 146 4.63 2.16 3.31
CA VAL A 146 6.01 2.27 3.79
C VAL A 146 6.38 3.74 3.72
N ASP A 147 5.75 4.55 4.55
CA ASP A 147 5.71 6.01 4.42
C ASP A 147 6.05 6.76 5.73
N GLY A 148 6.48 6.04 6.75
CA GLY A 148 6.79 6.63 8.05
C GLY A 148 5.55 7.06 8.83
N GLY A 149 4.36 6.61 8.42
CA GLY A 149 3.07 7.00 9.00
C GLY A 149 2.65 8.40 8.54
N PHE A 150 2.99 8.78 7.30
CA PHE A 150 2.60 10.06 6.68
C PHE A 150 1.08 10.13 6.48
N ALA A 151 0.37 10.27 7.60
CA ALA A 151 -1.05 10.55 7.61
C ALA A 151 -1.40 11.38 8.85
N GLU A 152 -1.57 12.69 8.69
CA GLU A 152 -2.15 13.52 9.74
C GLU A 152 -3.58 13.09 10.07
N TYR A 153 -4.28 12.51 9.08
CA TYR A 153 -5.69 12.15 9.20
C TYR A 153 -5.98 10.86 8.44
N VAL A 154 -6.62 9.92 9.12
CA VAL A 154 -7.25 8.77 8.47
C VAL A 154 -8.71 9.16 8.17
N ARG A 155 -9.10 9.15 6.88
CA ARG A 155 -10.48 9.41 6.48
C ARG A 155 -11.33 8.18 6.76
N VAL A 156 -12.17 8.27 7.77
CA VAL A 156 -13.19 7.26 8.09
C VAL A 156 -14.58 7.87 7.94
N SER A 157 -15.57 7.04 7.62
CA SER A 157 -16.98 7.49 7.70
C SER A 157 -17.33 7.85 9.14
N GLU A 158 -18.05 8.94 9.34
CA GLU A 158 -18.53 9.35 10.67
C GLU A 158 -19.29 8.22 11.39
N LYS A 159 -19.99 7.38 10.62
CA LYS A 159 -20.72 6.21 11.14
C LYS A 159 -19.79 5.11 11.68
N MET A 160 -18.51 5.15 11.32
CA MET A 160 -17.48 4.20 11.77
C MET A 160 -16.52 4.81 12.79
N ALA A 161 -16.68 6.10 13.10
CA ALA A 161 -15.85 6.80 14.06
C ALA A 161 -16.57 6.88 15.42
N PHE A 162 -15.95 6.32 16.46
CA PHE A 162 -16.45 6.41 17.83
C PHE A 162 -15.50 7.25 18.67
N ARG A 163 -16.04 8.28 19.31
CA ARG A 163 -15.25 9.09 20.23
C ARG A 163 -15.00 8.27 21.51
N LEU A 164 -13.75 8.07 21.83
CA LEU A 164 -13.33 7.44 23.07
C LEU A 164 -13.22 8.49 24.19
N PRO A 165 -13.46 8.12 25.47
CA PRO A 165 -13.25 9.02 26.58
C PRO A 165 -11.82 9.58 26.59
N PRO A 166 -11.61 10.89 26.83
CA PRO A 166 -10.28 11.50 26.80
C PRO A 166 -9.28 10.89 27.80
N ALA A 167 -9.77 10.30 28.89
CA ALA A 167 -8.95 9.65 29.91
C ALA A 167 -8.64 8.16 29.60
N MET A 168 -9.09 7.62 28.47
CA MET A 168 -8.83 6.22 28.11
C MET A 168 -7.38 6.04 27.66
N PRO A 169 -6.58 5.16 28.28
CA PRO A 169 -5.24 4.83 27.82
C PRO A 169 -5.28 4.31 26.38
N ARG A 170 -4.31 4.70 25.55
CA ARG A 170 -4.24 4.35 24.12
C ARG A 170 -4.20 2.85 23.91
N GLU A 171 -3.54 2.12 24.80
CA GLU A 171 -3.42 0.66 24.78
C GLU A 171 -4.81 -0.01 24.96
N ILE A 172 -5.65 0.57 25.80
CA ILE A 172 -7.04 0.10 26.01
C ILE A 172 -7.93 0.52 24.83
N ALA A 173 -7.70 1.71 24.29
CA ALA A 173 -8.42 2.22 23.13
C ALA A 173 -8.26 1.31 21.90
N ALA A 174 -7.07 0.74 21.69
CA ALA A 174 -6.79 -0.19 20.59
C ALA A 174 -7.66 -1.47 20.61
N PHE A 175 -8.19 -1.86 21.77
CA PHE A 175 -9.08 -3.02 21.93
C PHE A 175 -10.58 -2.66 21.86
N ALA A 176 -10.93 -1.40 21.63
CA ALA A 176 -12.35 -0.97 21.63
C ALA A 176 -13.14 -1.61 20.48
N GLU A 177 -12.57 -1.71 19.30
CA GLU A 177 -13.21 -2.32 18.13
C GLU A 177 -13.39 -3.84 18.29
N PRO A 178 -12.36 -4.65 18.57
CA PRO A 178 -12.54 -6.08 18.80
C PRO A 178 -13.57 -6.40 19.90
N ARG A 179 -13.59 -5.61 20.99
CA ARG A 179 -14.57 -5.76 22.06
C ARG A 179 -15.99 -5.42 21.61
N ALA A 180 -16.16 -4.40 20.79
CA ALA A 180 -17.46 -4.02 20.22
C ALA A 180 -18.02 -5.12 19.32
N CYS A 181 -17.18 -5.78 18.52
CA CYS A 181 -17.57 -6.92 17.70
C CYS A 181 -18.07 -8.10 18.53
N VAL A 182 -17.40 -8.45 19.62
CA VAL A 182 -17.81 -9.52 20.54
C VAL A 182 -19.15 -9.19 21.22
N ILE A 183 -19.33 -7.97 21.72
CA ILE A 183 -20.59 -7.54 22.36
C ILE A 183 -21.74 -7.58 21.35
N ASN A 184 -21.54 -7.16 20.12
CA ASN A 184 -22.56 -7.19 19.08
C ASN A 184 -22.96 -8.61 18.69
N ALA A 185 -21.99 -9.53 18.58
CA ALA A 185 -22.24 -10.94 18.35
C ALA A 185 -23.08 -11.57 19.47
N THR A 186 -22.75 -11.31 20.74
CA THR A 186 -23.49 -11.84 21.90
C THR A 186 -24.89 -11.27 22.02
N ARG A 187 -25.15 -10.03 21.56
CA ARG A 187 -26.52 -9.44 21.54
C ARG A 187 -27.44 -10.06 20.48
N LYS A 188 -26.88 -10.55 19.37
CA LYS A 188 -27.63 -11.21 18.29
C LYS A 188 -27.99 -12.67 18.62
N LEU A 189 -27.39 -13.25 19.65
CA LEU A 189 -27.66 -14.61 20.13
C LEU A 189 -28.71 -14.67 21.25
N ARG A 190 -29.27 -13.53 21.64
CA ARG A 190 -30.42 -13.40 22.55
C ARG A 190 -31.65 -12.98 21.77
#